data_240851496d12cb329e949703258f7790
#
_entry.id   240851496d12cb329e949703258f7790
#
_cell.length_a   1.000
_cell.length_b   1.000
_cell.length_c   1.000
_cell.angle_alpha   90.00
_cell.angle_beta   90.00
_cell.angle_gamma   90.00
#
_symmetry.space_group_name_H-M   'P 1'
#
loop_
_entity.id
_entity.type
_entity.pdbx_description
1 polymer ?
#
loop_
_entity_poly.entity_id
_entity_poly.type
_entity_poly.pdbx_seq_one_letter_code
_entity_poly.pdbx_strand_id
1 'polypeptide(L)'
;VHDMLNRMYELAEQSANGTFEDATDRDQLQKEVDQLKDEINRIADSANFNGINLLDGSMEAGKALDTFTTTFNAKATASKAGVDVAIQAEGFKASSAATSLSKPTFKFATSSTASAAAKVAKDGTVTITLKEGESYTAADIQALLAKATTSTASASKASDAMMNAVKNAKVAGSGVTEIGTNGSLVTTTGTQAQDKGKDLTLQIGDTSAAYNQLKVSIKDCHVDALNLTDMKISDQESAGKALDMIKNAINYVSDVRGTLGATQNRLDHTI
;
A
#
# COMPACT_ATOMS: atom_id res chain seq x y z
N VAL A 1 -19.65 -5.01 2.64
CA VAL A 1 -19.26 -4.93 1.21
C VAL A 1 -20.38 -5.42 0.30
N HIS A 2 -20.93 -6.63 0.50
CA HIS A 2 -21.97 -7.19 -0.40
C HIS A 2 -23.21 -6.29 -0.51
N ASP A 3 -23.75 -5.80 0.62
CA ASP A 3 -24.93 -4.93 0.63
C ASP A 3 -24.67 -3.58 -0.04
N MET A 4 -23.44 -3.06 0.07
CA MET A 4 -23.02 -1.85 -0.63
C MET A 4 -22.96 -2.04 -2.14
N LEU A 5 -22.47 -3.18 -2.60
CA LEU A 5 -22.48 -3.52 -4.02
C LEU A 5 -23.90 -3.66 -4.56
N ASN A 6 -24.82 -4.25 -3.81
CA ASN A 6 -26.23 -4.30 -4.19
C ASN A 6 -26.84 -2.89 -4.28
N ARG A 7 -26.51 -2.01 -3.32
CA ARG A 7 -26.95 -0.61 -3.37
C ARG A 7 -26.38 0.13 -4.58
N MET A 8 -25.09 -0.08 -4.89
CA MET A 8 -24.46 0.48 -6.09
C MET A 8 -25.16 -0.03 -7.37
N TYR A 9 -25.57 -1.29 -7.39
CA TYR A 9 -26.31 -1.88 -8.51
C TYR A 9 -27.67 -1.19 -8.72
N GLU A 10 -28.44 -0.98 -7.65
CA GLU A 10 -29.72 -0.23 -7.71
C GLU A 10 -29.54 1.20 -8.23
N LEU A 11 -28.47 1.89 -7.78
CA LEU A 11 -28.17 3.25 -8.24
C LEU A 11 -27.77 3.26 -9.73
N ALA A 12 -27.01 2.26 -10.17
CA ALA A 12 -26.66 2.10 -11.58
C ALA A 12 -27.87 1.79 -12.46
N GLU A 13 -28.82 0.95 -12.00
CA GLU A 13 -30.09 0.71 -12.69
C GLU A 13 -30.91 1.99 -12.82
N GLN A 14 -31.02 2.78 -11.74
CA GLN A 14 -31.71 4.06 -11.78
C GLN A 14 -31.06 5.01 -12.77
N SER A 15 -29.73 5.14 -12.73
CA SER A 15 -29.00 6.00 -13.64
C SER A 15 -29.04 5.55 -15.10
N ALA A 16 -29.16 4.25 -15.37
CA ALA A 16 -29.31 3.72 -16.72
C ALA A 16 -30.70 4.02 -17.33
N ASN A 17 -31.67 4.46 -16.50
CA ASN A 17 -33.00 4.82 -16.98
C ASN A 17 -32.97 6.14 -17.77
N GLY A 18 -33.56 6.16 -18.97
CA GLY A 18 -33.57 7.31 -19.86
C GLY A 18 -34.36 8.53 -19.38
N THR A 19 -35.10 8.41 -18.23
CA THR A 19 -35.87 9.52 -17.65
C THR A 19 -35.07 10.42 -16.72
N PHE A 20 -33.80 10.10 -16.43
CA PHE A 20 -32.94 10.86 -15.53
C PHE A 20 -32.09 11.86 -16.31
N GLU A 21 -31.84 13.03 -15.72
CA GLU A 21 -30.95 14.06 -16.28
C GLU A 21 -29.52 13.91 -15.76
N ASP A 22 -28.54 14.06 -16.66
CA ASP A 22 -27.12 13.85 -16.32
C ASP A 22 -26.61 14.84 -15.27
N ALA A 23 -26.88 16.13 -15.47
CA ALA A 23 -26.32 17.20 -14.63
C ALA A 23 -26.99 17.35 -13.25
N THR A 24 -28.14 16.72 -13.02
CA THR A 24 -28.89 16.88 -11.76
C THR A 24 -29.06 15.54 -11.07
N ASP A 25 -29.75 14.62 -11.73
CA ASP A 25 -30.14 13.35 -11.10
C ASP A 25 -28.97 12.39 -11.05
N ARG A 26 -28.27 12.15 -12.17
CA ARG A 26 -27.16 11.22 -12.24
C ARG A 26 -25.95 11.67 -11.43
N ASP A 27 -25.71 12.99 -11.34
CA ASP A 27 -24.66 13.52 -10.48
C ASP A 27 -24.89 13.23 -8.99
N GLN A 28 -26.14 13.25 -8.52
CA GLN A 28 -26.45 12.88 -7.13
C GLN A 28 -26.25 11.38 -6.90
N LEU A 29 -26.70 10.54 -7.84
CA LEU A 29 -26.47 9.10 -7.78
C LEU A 29 -24.98 8.77 -7.82
N GLN A 30 -24.19 9.48 -8.63
CA GLN A 30 -22.73 9.30 -8.69
C GLN A 30 -22.06 9.62 -7.36
N LYS A 31 -22.46 10.69 -6.67
CA LYS A 31 -21.93 11.03 -5.34
C LYS A 31 -22.19 9.93 -4.31
N GLU A 32 -23.39 9.33 -4.35
CA GLU A 32 -23.71 8.20 -3.46
C GLU A 32 -22.82 6.99 -3.78
N VAL A 33 -22.59 6.68 -5.07
CA VAL A 33 -21.67 5.62 -5.49
C VAL A 33 -20.25 5.87 -5.03
N ASP A 34 -19.77 7.11 -5.12
CA ASP A 34 -18.41 7.46 -4.68
C ASP A 34 -18.26 7.27 -3.15
N GLN A 35 -19.25 7.66 -2.36
CA GLN A 35 -19.28 7.40 -0.92
C GLN A 35 -19.31 5.90 -0.59
N LEU A 36 -20.06 5.10 -1.35
CA LEU A 36 -20.08 3.64 -1.19
C LEU A 36 -18.71 3.01 -1.54
N LYS A 37 -18.01 3.52 -2.55
CA LYS A 37 -16.64 3.10 -2.88
C LYS A 37 -15.67 3.41 -1.73
N ASP A 38 -15.74 4.62 -1.17
CA ASP A 38 -14.91 5.02 -0.03
C ASP A 38 -15.17 4.13 1.19
N GLU A 39 -16.44 3.80 1.45
CA GLU A 39 -16.81 2.94 2.55
C GLU A 39 -16.37 1.48 2.33
N ILE A 40 -16.40 0.97 1.10
CA ILE A 40 -15.84 -0.36 0.77
C ILE A 40 -14.35 -0.39 1.08
N ASN A 41 -13.58 0.62 0.66
CA ASN A 41 -12.16 0.72 0.95
C ASN A 41 -11.92 0.80 2.46
N ARG A 42 -12.67 1.64 3.18
CA ARG A 42 -12.58 1.75 4.63
C ARG A 42 -12.81 0.42 5.35
N ILE A 43 -13.78 -0.38 4.89
CA ILE A 43 -14.05 -1.70 5.45
C ILE A 43 -12.89 -2.66 5.14
N ALA A 44 -12.37 -2.64 3.91
CA ALA A 44 -11.24 -3.49 3.51
C ALA A 44 -10.00 -3.20 4.37
N ASP A 45 -9.69 -1.92 4.62
CA ASP A 45 -8.58 -1.50 5.47
C ASP A 45 -8.78 -1.80 6.96
N SER A 46 -10.02 -1.66 7.45
CA SER A 46 -10.31 -1.77 8.89
C SER A 46 -10.63 -3.18 9.37
N ALA A 47 -10.99 -4.09 8.46
CA ALA A 47 -11.36 -5.45 8.79
C ALA A 47 -10.13 -6.25 9.26
N ASN A 48 -9.97 -6.39 10.57
CA ASN A 48 -8.86 -7.14 11.14
C ASN A 48 -9.32 -8.12 12.24
N PHE A 49 -8.49 -9.12 12.48
CA PHE A 49 -8.59 -10.04 13.59
C PHE A 49 -7.23 -10.19 14.27
N ASN A 50 -7.13 -9.86 15.55
CA ASN A 50 -5.87 -9.84 16.31
C ASN A 50 -4.73 -9.03 15.63
N GLY A 51 -5.08 -7.91 14.97
CA GLY A 51 -4.11 -7.08 14.25
C GLY A 51 -3.69 -7.63 12.89
N ILE A 52 -4.30 -8.72 12.41
CA ILE A 52 -4.10 -9.25 11.07
C ILE A 52 -5.23 -8.72 10.19
N ASN A 53 -4.89 -7.94 9.17
CA ASN A 53 -5.86 -7.47 8.19
C ASN A 53 -6.37 -8.63 7.35
N LEU A 54 -7.68 -8.65 7.09
CA LEU A 54 -8.32 -9.78 6.45
C LEU A 54 -8.69 -9.53 4.99
N LEU A 55 -9.00 -8.29 4.62
CA LEU A 55 -9.59 -7.95 3.32
C LEU A 55 -8.71 -7.03 2.46
N ASP A 56 -7.50 -6.72 2.90
CA ASP A 56 -6.55 -5.83 2.23
C ASP A 56 -5.61 -6.54 1.22
N GLY A 57 -5.83 -7.83 0.99
CA GLY A 57 -4.99 -8.64 0.11
C GLY A 57 -3.68 -9.13 0.73
N SER A 58 -3.36 -8.75 1.97
CA SER A 58 -2.16 -9.26 2.67
C SER A 58 -2.18 -10.77 2.88
N MET A 59 -3.38 -11.35 2.92
CA MET A 59 -3.64 -12.78 3.04
C MET A 59 -3.94 -13.48 1.70
N GLU A 60 -3.77 -12.81 0.57
CA GLU A 60 -3.90 -13.40 -0.75
C GLU A 60 -2.53 -13.90 -1.23
N ALA A 61 -2.36 -15.22 -1.29
CA ALA A 61 -1.07 -15.83 -1.64
C ALA A 61 -0.51 -15.32 -2.97
N GLY A 62 0.68 -14.73 -2.90
CA GLY A 62 1.39 -14.26 -4.08
C GLY A 62 0.90 -12.94 -4.67
N LYS A 63 -0.16 -12.31 -4.12
CA LYS A 63 -0.59 -10.98 -4.53
C LYS A 63 0.52 -9.97 -4.23
N ALA A 64 0.83 -9.13 -5.21
CA ALA A 64 1.74 -8.01 -5.01
C ALA A 64 1.07 -6.96 -4.11
N LEU A 65 1.69 -6.67 -2.96
CA LEU A 65 1.21 -5.67 -2.01
C LEU A 65 1.76 -4.29 -2.39
N ASP A 66 1.12 -3.24 -1.89
CA ASP A 66 1.56 -1.86 -2.07
C ASP A 66 2.77 -1.51 -1.17
N THR A 67 3.23 -2.46 -0.36
CA THR A 67 4.40 -2.35 0.48
C THR A 67 5.66 -2.84 -0.23
N PHE A 68 6.74 -2.11 -0.03
CA PHE A 68 8.05 -2.43 -0.61
C PHE A 68 9.10 -2.46 0.48
N THR A 69 9.89 -3.53 0.52
CA THR A 69 11.08 -3.59 1.33
C THR A 69 12.26 -3.07 0.53
N THR A 70 12.90 -2.02 1.01
CA THR A 70 14.11 -1.48 0.41
C THR A 70 15.28 -1.76 1.34
N THR A 71 16.23 -2.57 0.91
CA THR A 71 17.43 -2.88 1.66
C THR A 71 18.59 -2.09 1.08
N PHE A 72 19.22 -1.23 1.88
CA PHE A 72 20.42 -0.51 1.53
C PHE A 72 21.61 -1.19 2.21
N ASN A 73 22.55 -1.68 1.42
CA ASN A 73 23.86 -2.08 1.88
C ASN A 73 24.87 -1.07 1.34
N ALA A 74 25.07 0.04 2.01
CA ALA A 74 26.15 0.95 1.66
C ALA A 74 27.44 0.45 2.31
N LYS A 75 28.39 -0.03 1.51
CA LYS A 75 29.77 -0.26 1.94
C LYS A 75 30.57 1.01 1.70
N ALA A 76 31.07 1.62 2.76
CA ALA A 76 32.09 2.65 2.62
C ALA A 76 33.41 2.03 2.16
N THR A 77 33.98 2.56 1.10
CA THR A 77 35.28 2.15 0.57
C THR A 77 36.49 2.66 1.39
N ALA A 78 36.25 3.50 2.39
CA ALA A 78 37.27 4.01 3.28
C ALA A 78 36.93 3.69 4.72
N SER A 79 37.57 2.77 5.25
CA SER A 79 37.87 2.27 6.61
C SER A 79 37.04 2.70 7.83
N LYS A 80 35.97 3.49 7.79
CA LYS A 80 35.25 3.96 8.99
C LYS A 80 33.75 4.15 8.92
N ALA A 81 33.06 3.99 7.80
CA ALA A 81 31.62 4.10 7.79
C ALA A 81 30.94 2.82 7.27
N GLY A 82 30.15 2.18 8.08
CA GLY A 82 29.25 1.10 7.69
C GLY A 82 27.80 1.60 7.67
N VAL A 83 27.03 1.28 6.63
CA VAL A 83 25.59 1.51 6.61
C VAL A 83 24.92 0.15 6.55
N ASP A 84 24.14 -0.15 7.58
CA ASP A 84 23.30 -1.34 7.65
C ASP A 84 21.89 -0.89 8.02
N VAL A 85 21.10 -0.55 7.01
CA VAL A 85 19.74 -0.05 7.15
C VAL A 85 18.84 -0.70 6.12
N ALA A 86 17.76 -1.32 6.58
CA ALA A 86 16.65 -1.75 5.76
C ALA A 86 15.50 -0.77 5.95
N ILE A 87 15.03 -0.13 4.87
CA ILE A 87 13.90 0.80 4.90
C ILE A 87 12.73 0.15 4.18
N GLN A 88 11.63 -0.02 4.90
CA GLN A 88 10.36 -0.48 4.37
C GLN A 88 9.42 0.71 4.22
N ALA A 89 8.98 0.98 3.01
CA ALA A 89 8.05 2.05 2.70
C ALA A 89 6.94 1.54 1.78
N GLU A 90 5.73 2.08 1.96
CA GLU A 90 4.59 1.80 1.10
C GLU A 90 4.75 2.46 -0.28
N GLY A 91 4.13 1.86 -1.30
CA GLY A 91 4.01 2.49 -2.61
C GLY A 91 3.04 3.68 -2.57
N PHE A 92 3.19 4.60 -3.51
CA PHE A 92 2.28 5.75 -3.64
C PHE A 92 1.89 5.97 -5.10
N LYS A 93 0.69 6.51 -5.31
CA LYS A 93 0.26 6.97 -6.64
C LYS A 93 0.84 8.36 -6.92
N ALA A 94 1.59 8.51 -8.00
CA ALA A 94 2.22 9.78 -8.36
C ALA A 94 1.18 10.86 -8.74
N SER A 95 0.01 10.43 -9.21
CA SER A 95 -1.16 11.28 -9.48
C SER A 95 -2.44 10.45 -9.36
N SER A 96 -3.60 11.10 -9.26
CA SER A 96 -4.91 10.43 -9.24
C SER A 96 -5.23 9.64 -10.52
N ALA A 97 -4.54 9.94 -11.63
CA ALA A 97 -4.68 9.24 -12.90
C ALA A 97 -3.64 8.11 -13.09
N ALA A 98 -2.71 7.92 -12.15
CA ALA A 98 -1.70 6.87 -12.26
C ALA A 98 -2.32 5.51 -11.96
N THR A 99 -2.22 4.57 -12.90
CA THR A 99 -2.68 3.18 -12.76
C THR A 99 -1.66 2.29 -12.06
N SER A 100 -0.42 2.79 -11.88
CA SER A 100 0.66 2.06 -11.20
C SER A 100 1.16 2.82 -9.98
N LEU A 101 1.54 2.08 -8.95
CA LEU A 101 2.19 2.62 -7.76
C LEU A 101 3.64 2.96 -8.07
N SER A 102 4.05 4.15 -7.65
CA SER A 102 5.45 4.58 -7.67
C SER A 102 6.12 4.21 -6.35
N LYS A 103 7.44 3.97 -6.41
CA LYS A 103 8.26 3.54 -5.27
C LYS A 103 9.13 4.71 -4.82
N PRO A 104 9.27 4.97 -3.51
CA PRO A 104 10.29 5.87 -3.03
C PRO A 104 11.68 5.26 -3.26
N THR A 105 12.62 6.07 -3.72
CA THR A 105 14.03 5.69 -3.89
C THR A 105 14.87 6.42 -2.86
N PHE A 106 15.52 5.69 -1.96
CA PHE A 106 16.30 6.29 -0.89
C PHE A 106 17.78 6.44 -1.30
N LYS A 107 18.35 7.60 -0.99
CA LYS A 107 19.78 7.90 -1.18
C LYS A 107 20.34 8.52 0.08
N PHE A 108 21.57 8.14 0.43
CA PHE A 108 22.32 8.75 1.51
C PHE A 108 23.30 9.78 0.95
N ALA A 109 23.41 10.92 1.62
CA ALA A 109 24.37 11.97 1.34
C ALA A 109 25.05 12.40 2.64
N THR A 110 26.24 12.94 2.55
CA THR A 110 26.96 13.50 3.71
C THR A 110 27.12 15.00 3.58
N SER A 111 27.22 15.68 4.70
CA SER A 111 27.53 17.11 4.76
C SER A 111 28.36 17.42 5.98
N SER A 112 29.40 18.22 5.79
CA SER A 112 30.24 18.75 6.89
C SER A 112 29.56 19.92 7.60
N THR A 113 28.62 20.62 6.95
CA THR A 113 28.04 21.87 7.45
C THR A 113 26.52 21.79 7.71
N ALA A 114 25.79 20.93 6.97
CA ALA A 114 24.34 20.81 7.13
C ALA A 114 23.98 19.84 8.25
N SER A 115 22.92 20.17 9.00
CA SER A 115 22.31 19.24 9.96
C SER A 115 21.68 18.06 9.24
N ALA A 116 21.59 16.91 9.91
CA ALA A 116 20.96 15.72 9.38
C ALA A 116 19.49 15.99 9.02
N ALA A 117 19.06 15.61 7.82
CA ALA A 117 17.71 15.83 7.32
C ALA A 117 17.33 14.85 6.21
N ALA A 118 16.04 14.60 6.05
CA ALA A 118 15.50 13.87 4.90
C ALA A 118 14.70 14.81 4.00
N LYS A 119 14.97 14.78 2.69
CA LYS A 119 14.26 15.59 1.68
C LYS A 119 13.68 14.69 0.60
N VAL A 120 12.44 14.96 0.22
CA VAL A 120 11.69 14.19 -0.78
C VAL A 120 11.52 15.02 -2.05
N ALA A 121 12.00 14.52 -3.17
CA ALA A 121 11.82 15.12 -4.48
C ALA A 121 10.52 14.63 -5.16
N LYS A 122 10.06 15.35 -6.17
CA LYS A 122 8.82 15.06 -6.92
C LYS A 122 8.82 13.68 -7.60
N ASP A 123 9.99 13.17 -7.95
CA ASP A 123 10.19 11.87 -8.62
C ASP A 123 10.19 10.68 -7.64
N GLY A 124 9.99 10.92 -6.33
CA GLY A 124 10.07 9.90 -5.29
C GLY A 124 11.48 9.66 -4.76
N THR A 125 12.48 10.43 -5.18
CA THR A 125 13.82 10.33 -4.61
C THR A 125 13.84 10.95 -3.21
N VAL A 126 14.20 10.16 -2.21
CA VAL A 126 14.39 10.57 -0.81
C VAL A 126 15.88 10.68 -0.54
N THR A 127 16.38 11.88 -0.29
CA THR A 127 17.77 12.10 0.08
C THR A 127 17.87 12.26 1.60
N ILE A 128 18.56 11.32 2.25
CA ILE A 128 18.87 11.36 3.68
C ILE A 128 20.27 11.93 3.82
N THR A 129 20.36 13.19 4.21
CA THR A 129 21.64 13.85 4.46
C THR A 129 22.05 13.59 5.90
N LEU A 130 23.25 13.09 6.12
CA LEU A 130 23.85 12.82 7.42
C LEU A 130 25.04 13.74 7.65
N LYS A 131 25.30 14.12 8.89
CA LYS A 131 26.41 15.01 9.24
C LYS A 131 27.69 14.18 9.42
N GLU A 132 28.78 14.67 8.86
CA GLU A 132 30.09 14.04 9.00
C GLU A 132 30.57 14.00 10.47
N GLY A 133 31.22 12.93 10.86
CA GLY A 133 31.70 12.74 12.24
C GLY A 133 30.67 12.25 13.25
N GLU A 134 29.42 12.01 12.82
CA GLU A 134 28.35 11.49 13.67
C GLU A 134 27.97 10.06 13.30
N SER A 135 27.39 9.34 14.26
CA SER A 135 26.81 8.01 14.06
C SER A 135 25.31 8.08 14.25
N TYR A 136 24.57 7.28 13.49
CA TYR A 136 23.10 7.28 13.48
C TYR A 136 22.58 5.86 13.65
N THR A 137 21.69 5.67 14.61
CA THR A 137 20.95 4.41 14.77
C THR A 137 19.83 4.30 13.73
N ALA A 138 19.27 3.11 13.56
CA ALA A 138 18.06 2.92 12.74
C ALA A 138 16.90 3.80 13.21
N ALA A 139 16.77 4.02 14.52
CA ALA A 139 15.74 4.89 15.11
C ALA A 139 15.98 6.37 14.75
N ASP A 140 17.24 6.83 14.69
CA ASP A 140 17.56 8.19 14.25
C ASP A 140 17.19 8.40 12.78
N ILE A 141 17.52 7.43 11.92
CA ILE A 141 17.13 7.47 10.50
C ILE A 141 15.61 7.48 10.36
N GLN A 142 14.90 6.67 11.12
CA GLN A 142 13.43 6.68 11.12
C GLN A 142 12.87 8.03 11.58
N ALA A 143 13.45 8.65 12.60
CA ALA A 143 13.06 9.98 13.06
C ALA A 143 13.32 11.07 11.99
N LEU A 144 14.39 10.95 11.21
CA LEU A 144 14.64 11.84 10.08
C LEU A 144 13.58 11.67 8.98
N LEU A 145 13.19 10.44 8.65
CA LEU A 145 12.14 10.18 7.68
C LEU A 145 10.78 10.68 8.16
N ALA A 146 10.43 10.50 9.43
CA ALA A 146 9.18 11.02 10.01
C ALA A 146 9.09 12.56 9.94
N LYS A 147 10.24 13.25 9.95
CA LYS A 147 10.35 14.70 9.81
C LYS A 147 10.71 15.16 8.39
N ALA A 148 10.65 14.26 7.41
CA ALA A 148 11.02 14.58 6.03
C ALA A 148 10.25 15.80 5.49
N THR A 149 10.96 16.62 4.72
CA THR A 149 10.42 17.81 4.05
C THR A 149 10.53 17.68 2.55
N THR A 150 9.70 18.43 1.82
CA THR A 150 9.83 18.48 0.37
C THR A 150 11.06 19.27 -0.06
N SER A 151 11.64 18.94 -1.21
CA SER A 151 12.67 19.76 -1.84
C SER A 151 12.15 21.17 -2.10
N THR A 152 13.00 22.19 -1.86
CA THR A 152 12.63 23.63 -1.78
C THR A 152 12.17 24.29 -3.09
N ALA A 153 12.27 23.63 -4.23
CA ALA A 153 11.79 24.20 -5.49
C ALA A 153 10.27 24.01 -5.62
N SER A 154 9.53 25.10 -5.75
CA SER A 154 8.06 25.13 -5.81
C SER A 154 7.45 24.24 -6.91
N ALA A 155 8.15 24.06 -8.03
CA ALA A 155 7.77 23.16 -9.12
C ALA A 155 8.10 21.67 -8.88
N SER A 156 8.81 21.36 -7.80
CA SER A 156 9.35 20.03 -7.47
C SER A 156 8.80 19.47 -6.15
N LYS A 157 7.63 19.95 -5.74
CA LYS A 157 7.00 19.50 -4.50
C LYS A 157 6.51 18.06 -4.63
N ALA A 158 6.89 17.21 -3.67
CA ALA A 158 6.38 15.85 -3.55
C ALA A 158 4.88 15.84 -3.24
N SER A 159 4.14 14.85 -3.74
CA SER A 159 2.72 14.69 -3.43
C SER A 159 2.51 14.31 -1.95
N ASP A 160 1.32 14.58 -1.41
CA ASP A 160 1.00 14.21 -0.02
C ASP A 160 1.05 12.71 0.21
N ALA A 161 0.61 11.90 -0.77
CA ALA A 161 0.72 10.45 -0.73
C ALA A 161 2.18 9.97 -0.65
N MET A 162 3.07 10.56 -1.46
CA MET A 162 4.51 10.31 -1.41
C MET A 162 5.12 10.69 -0.06
N MET A 163 4.76 11.85 0.47
CA MET A 163 5.23 12.32 1.77
C MET A 163 4.75 11.41 2.90
N ASN A 164 3.51 10.92 2.85
CA ASN A 164 2.98 9.99 3.84
C ASN A 164 3.70 8.63 3.78
N ALA A 165 3.94 8.09 2.58
CA ALA A 165 4.69 6.84 2.41
C ALA A 165 6.10 6.94 3.02
N VAL A 166 6.80 8.07 2.83
CA VAL A 166 8.14 8.30 3.37
C VAL A 166 8.12 8.51 4.88
N LYS A 167 7.18 9.30 5.41
CA LYS A 167 7.07 9.58 6.85
C LYS A 167 6.68 8.35 7.67
N ASN A 168 5.92 7.43 7.09
CA ASN A 168 5.48 6.18 7.73
C ASN A 168 6.46 5.02 7.47
N ALA A 169 7.55 5.25 6.75
CA ALA A 169 8.54 4.22 6.48
C ALA A 169 9.12 3.65 7.78
N LYS A 170 9.31 2.34 7.81
CA LYS A 170 9.92 1.62 8.93
C LYS A 170 11.39 1.37 8.63
N VAL A 171 12.25 1.62 9.62
CA VAL A 171 13.70 1.46 9.49
C VAL A 171 14.18 0.40 10.47
N ALA A 172 14.93 -0.57 9.98
CA ALA A 172 15.57 -1.63 10.77
C ALA A 172 17.06 -1.73 10.41
N GLY A 173 17.85 -2.37 11.25
CA GLY A 173 19.27 -2.55 11.08
C GLY A 173 20.09 -1.94 12.21
N SER A 174 21.41 -2.01 12.13
CA SER A 174 22.32 -1.43 13.13
C SER A 174 22.56 0.07 12.92
N GLY A 175 22.13 0.64 11.79
CA GLY A 175 22.27 2.06 11.49
C GLY A 175 23.50 2.41 10.67
N VAL A 176 24.01 3.62 10.88
CA VAL A 176 25.20 4.16 10.19
C VAL A 176 26.27 4.42 11.23
N THR A 177 27.39 3.73 11.13
CA THR A 177 28.54 3.98 12.00
C THR A 177 29.43 5.04 11.39
N GLU A 178 29.92 5.93 12.21
CA GLU A 178 30.78 7.10 12.01
C GLU A 178 31.13 7.45 10.55
N ILE A 179 30.57 8.55 10.07
CA ILE A 179 30.90 9.10 8.76
C ILE A 179 32.18 9.92 8.90
N GLY A 180 33.29 9.41 8.36
CA GLY A 180 34.57 10.13 8.42
C GLY A 180 34.55 11.44 7.64
N THR A 181 35.29 12.44 8.11
CA THR A 181 35.63 13.66 7.35
C THR A 181 36.34 13.27 6.06
N ASN A 182 35.78 13.59 4.91
CA ASN A 182 36.15 13.14 3.56
C ASN A 182 35.65 11.73 3.18
N GLY A 183 34.71 11.16 3.90
CA GLY A 183 34.08 9.89 3.53
C GLY A 183 33.05 10.07 2.44
N SER A 184 33.31 9.50 1.26
CA SER A 184 32.26 9.32 0.24
C SER A 184 31.31 8.21 0.71
N LEU A 185 30.10 8.54 1.11
CA LEU A 185 29.04 7.55 1.22
C LEU A 185 28.76 7.02 -0.18
N VAL A 186 29.17 5.79 -0.46
CA VAL A 186 28.74 5.12 -1.69
C VAL A 186 27.26 4.83 -1.53
N THR A 187 26.43 5.61 -2.21
CA THR A 187 25.01 5.34 -2.33
C THR A 187 24.84 4.12 -3.21
N THR A 188 24.62 2.97 -2.63
CA THR A 188 24.15 1.80 -3.36
C THR A 188 22.66 1.98 -3.57
N THR A 189 22.22 1.88 -4.83
CA THR A 189 20.81 1.79 -5.15
C THR A 189 20.28 0.54 -4.45
N GLY A 190 19.39 0.72 -3.47
CA GLY A 190 18.84 -0.39 -2.72
C GLY A 190 18.02 -1.31 -3.62
N THR A 191 18.08 -2.60 -3.37
CA THR A 191 17.21 -3.57 -4.03
C THR A 191 15.80 -3.39 -3.45
N GLN A 192 14.84 -3.00 -4.30
CA GLN A 192 13.45 -2.90 -3.92
C GLN A 192 12.75 -4.22 -4.26
N ALA A 193 12.29 -4.93 -3.24
CA ALA A 193 11.43 -6.09 -3.40
C ALA A 193 10.00 -5.70 -3.06
N GLN A 194 9.08 -5.96 -3.98
CA GLN A 194 7.66 -5.82 -3.69
C GLN A 194 7.23 -6.95 -2.77
N ASP A 195 6.61 -6.60 -1.66
CA ASP A 195 6.06 -7.59 -0.75
C ASP A 195 4.88 -8.32 -1.40
N LYS A 196 4.70 -9.56 -1.03
CA LYS A 196 3.61 -10.40 -1.54
C LYS A 196 2.78 -10.91 -0.38
N GLY A 197 1.49 -10.97 -0.61
CA GLY A 197 0.55 -11.57 0.31
C GLY A 197 0.90 -13.03 0.61
N LYS A 198 0.62 -13.46 1.82
CA LYS A 198 0.88 -14.81 2.31
C LYS A 198 -0.39 -15.39 2.91
N ASP A 199 -0.64 -16.67 2.63
CA ASP A 199 -1.71 -17.41 3.27
C ASP A 199 -1.58 -17.39 4.79
N LEU A 200 -2.71 -17.29 5.49
CA LEU A 200 -2.77 -17.60 6.91
C LEU A 200 -2.66 -19.11 7.10
N THR A 201 -1.68 -19.54 7.86
CA THR A 201 -1.51 -20.95 8.21
C THR A 201 -2.11 -21.20 9.58
N LEU A 202 -3.16 -22.00 9.65
CA LEU A 202 -3.80 -22.44 10.88
C LEU A 202 -3.28 -23.82 11.24
N GLN A 203 -2.79 -23.99 12.49
CA GLN A 203 -2.41 -25.30 13.01
C GLN A 203 -3.66 -26.04 13.48
N ILE A 204 -3.98 -27.16 12.86
CA ILE A 204 -5.18 -27.98 13.17
C ILE A 204 -4.84 -29.34 13.79
N GLY A 205 -3.58 -29.69 13.90
CA GLY A 205 -3.10 -30.94 14.50
C GLY A 205 -1.90 -30.70 15.42
N ASP A 206 -1.42 -31.77 16.01
CA ASP A 206 -0.42 -31.79 17.09
C ASP A 206 1.04 -31.68 16.60
N THR A 207 1.27 -31.77 15.28
CA THR A 207 2.62 -31.71 14.72
C THR A 207 2.73 -30.63 13.64
N SER A 208 3.94 -30.18 13.35
CA SER A 208 4.23 -29.20 12.30
C SER A 208 4.16 -29.77 10.86
N ALA A 209 3.70 -31.01 10.71
CA ALA A 209 3.55 -31.61 9.39
C ALA A 209 2.47 -30.88 8.56
N ALA A 210 2.68 -30.81 7.24
CA ALA A 210 1.81 -30.04 6.34
C ALA A 210 0.33 -30.48 6.37
N TYR A 211 0.05 -31.74 6.66
CA TYR A 211 -1.33 -32.23 6.79
C TYR A 211 -2.03 -31.77 8.08
N ASN A 212 -1.27 -31.30 9.08
CA ASN A 212 -1.78 -30.70 10.31
C ASN A 212 -1.92 -29.18 10.20
N GLN A 213 -1.78 -28.62 9.01
CA GLN A 213 -1.87 -27.20 8.74
C GLN A 213 -2.94 -26.93 7.69
N LEU A 214 -3.80 -25.96 7.95
CA LEU A 214 -4.77 -25.46 7.00
C LEU A 214 -4.34 -24.08 6.55
N LYS A 215 -4.14 -23.91 5.24
CA LYS A 215 -3.86 -22.60 4.64
C LYS A 215 -5.15 -21.93 4.25
N VAL A 216 -5.31 -20.68 4.68
CA VAL A 216 -6.45 -19.83 4.35
C VAL A 216 -5.94 -18.64 3.56
N SER A 217 -6.41 -18.50 2.34
CA SER A 217 -6.15 -17.35 1.48
C SER A 217 -7.41 -16.51 1.38
N ILE A 218 -7.31 -15.22 1.67
CA ILE A 218 -8.42 -14.27 1.57
C ILE A 218 -8.05 -13.22 0.54
N LYS A 219 -8.89 -13.11 -0.48
CA LYS A 219 -8.68 -12.16 -1.57
C LYS A 219 -8.98 -10.74 -1.10
N ASP A 220 -8.32 -9.78 -1.75
CA ASP A 220 -8.53 -8.36 -1.55
C ASP A 220 -9.96 -7.94 -1.92
N CYS A 221 -10.56 -7.09 -1.09
CA CYS A 221 -11.90 -6.56 -1.31
C CYS A 221 -11.95 -5.04 -1.50
N HIS A 222 -10.81 -4.39 -1.78
CA HIS A 222 -10.81 -2.99 -2.17
C HIS A 222 -11.47 -2.75 -3.52
N VAL A 223 -11.90 -1.53 -3.74
CA VAL A 223 -12.56 -1.08 -4.98
C VAL A 223 -11.73 -1.35 -6.23
N ASP A 224 -10.40 -1.28 -6.16
CA ASP A 224 -9.50 -1.60 -7.25
C ASP A 224 -9.44 -3.11 -7.54
N ALA A 225 -9.40 -3.95 -6.51
CA ALA A 225 -9.46 -5.41 -6.65
C ALA A 225 -10.81 -5.89 -7.21
N LEU A 226 -11.89 -5.16 -6.89
CA LEU A 226 -13.22 -5.35 -7.44
C LEU A 226 -13.39 -4.77 -8.85
N ASN A 227 -12.36 -4.13 -9.40
CA ASN A 227 -12.37 -3.45 -10.71
C ASN A 227 -13.45 -2.37 -10.83
N LEU A 228 -13.71 -1.62 -9.75
CA LEU A 228 -14.72 -0.56 -9.70
C LEU A 228 -14.11 0.86 -9.62
N THR A 229 -12.77 1.01 -9.66
CA THR A 229 -12.09 2.30 -9.49
C THR A 229 -12.57 3.34 -10.48
N ASP A 230 -12.58 2.99 -11.76
CA ASP A 230 -12.97 3.90 -12.86
C ASP A 230 -14.46 3.82 -13.21
N MET A 231 -15.24 3.06 -12.46
CA MET A 231 -16.67 2.90 -12.68
C MET A 231 -17.42 4.23 -12.42
N LYS A 232 -18.23 4.64 -13.37
CA LYS A 232 -19.08 5.85 -13.30
C LYS A 232 -20.51 5.52 -13.70
N ILE A 233 -21.43 6.30 -13.15
CA ILE A 233 -22.86 6.27 -13.49
C ILE A 233 -23.40 7.68 -13.81
N SER A 234 -22.51 8.62 -14.13
CA SER A 234 -22.83 10.02 -14.39
C SER A 234 -23.52 10.27 -15.76
N ASP A 235 -23.59 9.27 -16.59
CA ASP A 235 -24.32 9.26 -17.85
C ASP A 235 -24.94 7.87 -18.10
N GLN A 236 -25.94 7.82 -19.00
CA GLN A 236 -26.71 6.61 -19.25
C GLN A 236 -25.87 5.45 -19.79
N GLU A 237 -24.93 5.73 -20.69
CA GLU A 237 -24.05 4.69 -21.29
C GLU A 237 -23.10 4.11 -20.26
N SER A 238 -22.45 4.96 -19.46
CA SER A 238 -21.56 4.54 -18.39
C SER A 238 -22.31 3.75 -17.30
N ALA A 239 -23.53 4.16 -16.97
CA ALA A 239 -24.39 3.43 -16.03
C ALA A 239 -24.73 2.02 -16.54
N GLY A 240 -24.99 1.86 -17.83
CA GLY A 240 -25.19 0.54 -18.44
C GLY A 240 -23.97 -0.37 -18.30
N LYS A 241 -22.77 0.17 -18.53
CA LYS A 241 -21.50 -0.58 -18.34
C LYS A 241 -21.22 -0.90 -16.87
N ALA A 242 -21.60 0.01 -15.97
CA ALA A 242 -21.42 -0.16 -14.53
C ALA A 242 -22.20 -1.37 -13.98
N LEU A 243 -23.37 -1.67 -14.53
CA LEU A 243 -24.16 -2.83 -14.12
C LEU A 243 -23.39 -4.16 -14.23
N ASP A 244 -22.66 -4.36 -15.34
CA ASP A 244 -21.86 -5.57 -15.54
C ASP A 244 -20.64 -5.58 -14.61
N MET A 245 -20.00 -4.44 -14.39
CA MET A 245 -18.88 -4.31 -13.47
C MET A 245 -19.29 -4.65 -12.03
N ILE A 246 -20.44 -4.13 -11.58
CA ILE A 246 -20.95 -4.40 -10.22
C ILE A 246 -21.38 -5.86 -10.07
N LYS A 247 -22.01 -6.47 -11.08
CA LYS A 247 -22.33 -7.92 -11.07
C LYS A 247 -21.07 -8.77 -10.89
N ASN A 248 -20.00 -8.44 -11.61
CA ASN A 248 -18.72 -9.12 -11.49
C ASN A 248 -18.13 -8.96 -10.08
N ALA A 249 -18.22 -7.77 -9.50
CA ALA A 249 -17.78 -7.51 -8.13
C ALA A 249 -18.62 -8.29 -7.09
N ILE A 250 -19.94 -8.38 -7.27
CA ILE A 250 -20.83 -9.19 -6.42
C ILE A 250 -20.44 -10.67 -6.49
N ASN A 251 -20.19 -11.19 -7.69
CA ASN A 251 -19.75 -12.57 -7.89
C ASN A 251 -18.39 -12.82 -7.22
N TYR A 252 -17.46 -11.87 -7.34
CA TYR A 252 -16.15 -11.95 -6.70
C TYR A 252 -16.26 -12.03 -5.16
N VAL A 253 -17.03 -11.15 -4.54
CA VAL A 253 -17.26 -11.16 -3.09
C VAL A 253 -18.00 -12.44 -2.65
N SER A 254 -18.90 -12.95 -3.46
CA SER A 254 -19.61 -14.20 -3.20
C SER A 254 -18.67 -15.41 -3.23
N ASP A 255 -17.71 -15.43 -4.16
CA ASP A 255 -16.66 -16.46 -4.24
C ASP A 255 -15.76 -16.42 -3.00
N VAL A 256 -15.34 -15.23 -2.56
CA VAL A 256 -14.57 -15.08 -1.32
C VAL A 256 -15.32 -15.64 -0.12
N ARG A 257 -16.61 -15.31 0.02
CA ARG A 257 -17.46 -15.83 1.10
C ARG A 257 -17.63 -17.35 1.01
N GLY A 258 -17.83 -17.89 -0.19
CA GLY A 258 -17.94 -19.33 -0.42
C GLY A 258 -16.67 -20.08 0.00
N THR A 259 -15.50 -19.54 -0.35
CA THR A 259 -14.20 -20.11 0.04
C THR A 259 -14.01 -20.09 1.56
N LEU A 260 -14.38 -18.98 2.23
CA LEU A 260 -14.32 -18.87 3.68
C LEU A 260 -15.29 -19.84 4.37
N GLY A 261 -16.52 -19.97 3.87
CA GLY A 261 -17.51 -20.92 4.39
C GLY A 261 -17.05 -22.37 4.24
N ALA A 262 -16.47 -22.74 3.10
CA ALA A 262 -15.88 -24.06 2.90
C ALA A 262 -14.71 -24.32 3.86
N THR A 263 -13.89 -23.30 4.12
CA THR A 263 -12.78 -23.37 5.07
C THR A 263 -13.27 -23.57 6.51
N GLN A 264 -14.30 -22.82 6.89
CA GLN A 264 -14.94 -22.96 8.19
C GLN A 264 -15.51 -24.37 8.38
N ASN A 265 -16.25 -24.89 7.42
CA ASN A 265 -16.79 -26.27 7.49
C ASN A 265 -15.67 -27.32 7.64
N ARG A 266 -14.52 -27.12 6.95
CA ARG A 266 -13.36 -28.01 7.11
C ARG A 266 -12.79 -27.94 8.52
N LEU A 267 -12.69 -26.74 9.11
CA LEU A 267 -12.25 -26.58 10.50
C LEU A 267 -13.19 -27.29 11.47
N ASP A 268 -14.50 -27.07 11.34
CA ASP A 268 -15.52 -27.67 12.20
C ASP A 268 -15.51 -29.21 12.14
N HIS A 269 -15.11 -29.81 11.02
CA HIS A 269 -14.97 -31.26 10.87
C HIS A 269 -13.61 -31.82 11.31
N THR A 270 -12.63 -30.97 11.55
CA THR A 270 -11.25 -31.39 11.87
C THR A 270 -10.95 -31.23 13.36
N ILE A 271 -11.69 -30.39 14.06
CA ILE A 271 -11.62 -30.21 15.53
C ILE A 271 -12.58 -31.19 16.21
#